data_7cfd60ac9bddcf04c2a8863d5903ae19
#
_entry.id   7cfd60ac9bddcf04c2a8863d5903ae19
#
_cell.length_a   1.000
_cell.length_b   1.000
_cell.length_c   1.000
_cell.angle_alpha   90.00
_cell.angle_beta   90.00
_cell.angle_gamma   90.00
#
_symmetry.space_group_name_H-M   'P 1'
#
loop_
_entity.id
_entity.type
_entity.pdbx_description
1 polymer ?
#
loop_
_entity_poly.entity_id
_entity_poly.type
_entity_poly.pdbx_seq_one_letter_code
_entity_poly.pdbx_strand_id
1 'polypeptide(L)'
;GGVGSIGDLANVSKFTEAELKAAADVAKDEGLISGVHCYGPDGIRKAIRAGIDTIEHGTMMDEESVEMMAEHGTYLVPTLLALYSTFDMDPAKVRPDILEKTKIVTANHKEMLHLAMDRGVKIAFGTDAIGFDDNMHGDQAREFRYMLRMGMNNREALRAATTTAASLVR
;
A
#
# COMPACT_ATOMS: atom_id res chain seq x y z
N GLY A 1 9.94 -4.51 6.46
CA GLY A 1 10.47 -5.47 5.47
C GLY A 1 9.52 -5.69 4.32
N GLY A 2 10.05 -6.22 3.21
CA GLY A 2 9.28 -6.46 2.01
C GLY A 2 9.13 -7.96 1.69
N VAL A 3 8.20 -8.31 0.80
CA VAL A 3 8.05 -9.71 0.33
C VAL A 3 9.29 -10.19 -0.43
N GLY A 4 9.96 -9.30 -1.17
CA GLY A 4 11.20 -9.60 -1.91
C GLY A 4 12.45 -9.71 -1.04
N SER A 5 12.43 -9.26 0.21
CA SER A 5 13.60 -9.22 1.10
C SER A 5 13.84 -10.60 1.75
N ILE A 6 15.01 -11.19 1.50
CA ILE A 6 15.39 -12.47 2.10
C ILE A 6 15.63 -12.27 3.61
N GLY A 7 15.04 -13.16 4.43
CA GLY A 7 15.23 -13.14 5.90
C GLY A 7 14.45 -12.09 6.67
N ASP A 8 13.77 -11.14 5.99
CA ASP A 8 12.95 -10.14 6.63
C ASP A 8 11.53 -10.61 6.92
N LEU A 9 11.00 -10.22 8.07
CA LEU A 9 9.58 -10.37 8.41
C LEU A 9 8.82 -9.13 7.89
N ALA A 10 7.78 -9.36 7.09
CA ALA A 10 7.03 -8.29 6.44
C ALA A 10 6.27 -7.38 7.43
N ASN A 11 5.90 -7.91 8.61
CA ASN A 11 5.12 -7.19 9.63
C ASN A 11 5.96 -6.41 10.65
N VAL A 12 7.29 -6.43 10.54
CA VAL A 12 8.17 -5.75 11.50
C VAL A 12 8.47 -4.33 11.07
N SER A 13 8.15 -3.36 11.93
CA SER A 13 8.54 -1.96 11.76
C SER A 13 10.07 -1.82 11.86
N LYS A 14 10.69 -1.13 10.91
CA LYS A 14 12.15 -0.89 10.86
C LYS A 14 12.55 0.45 11.43
N PHE A 15 11.59 1.35 11.60
CA PHE A 15 11.80 2.70 12.10
C PHE A 15 11.01 2.91 13.39
N THR A 16 11.57 3.73 14.27
CA THR A 16 10.85 4.29 15.41
C THR A 16 9.90 5.39 14.96
N GLU A 17 8.91 5.71 15.77
CA GLU A 17 8.00 6.82 15.49
C GLU A 17 8.74 8.17 15.41
N ALA A 18 9.79 8.34 16.23
CA ALA A 18 10.60 9.56 16.23
C ALA A 18 11.38 9.76 14.92
N GLU A 19 11.93 8.67 14.34
CA GLU A 19 12.61 8.72 13.04
C GLU A 19 11.62 9.04 11.91
N LEU A 20 10.44 8.41 11.91
CA LEU A 20 9.37 8.70 10.94
C LEU A 20 8.89 10.15 11.08
N LYS A 21 8.73 10.63 12.31
CA LYS A 21 8.34 12.03 12.55
C LYS A 21 9.37 13.01 12.03
N ALA A 22 10.65 12.76 12.25
CA ALA A 22 11.72 13.62 11.73
C ALA A 22 11.67 13.70 10.20
N ALA A 23 11.42 12.57 9.51
CA ALA A 23 11.28 12.55 8.06
C ALA A 23 10.02 13.31 7.59
N ALA A 24 8.87 13.12 8.26
CA ALA A 24 7.63 13.82 7.97
C ALA A 24 7.76 15.33 8.18
N ASP A 25 8.41 15.77 9.26
CA ASP A 25 8.63 17.19 9.56
C ASP A 25 9.48 17.86 8.45
N VAL A 26 10.56 17.20 8.01
CA VAL A 26 11.40 17.71 6.90
C VAL A 26 10.58 17.80 5.59
N ALA A 27 9.83 16.75 5.26
CA ALA A 27 8.98 16.78 4.07
C ALA A 27 7.97 17.93 4.12
N LYS A 28 7.33 18.14 5.26
CA LYS A 28 6.38 19.22 5.47
C LYS A 28 7.02 20.62 5.35
N ASP A 29 8.20 20.82 5.93
CA ASP A 29 8.93 22.09 5.89
C ASP A 29 9.34 22.44 4.46
N GLU A 30 9.65 21.44 3.64
CA GLU A 30 9.98 21.57 2.22
C GLU A 30 8.76 21.59 1.29
N GLY A 31 7.53 21.46 1.83
CA GLY A 31 6.30 21.37 1.04
C GLY A 31 6.19 20.11 0.19
N LEU A 32 6.85 19.03 0.64
CA LEU A 32 6.85 17.73 -0.03
C LEU A 32 5.85 16.76 0.63
N ILE A 33 5.45 15.74 -0.13
CA ILE A 33 4.63 14.64 0.37
C ILE A 33 5.56 13.55 0.90
N SER A 34 5.20 13.00 2.05
CA SER A 34 5.89 11.87 2.66
C SER A 34 5.12 10.57 2.44
N GLY A 35 5.80 9.52 2.01
CA GLY A 35 5.22 8.18 1.84
C GLY A 35 6.07 7.12 2.49
N VAL A 36 5.44 6.04 2.99
CA VAL A 36 6.15 4.93 3.61
C VAL A 36 5.67 3.58 3.09
N HIS A 37 6.63 2.75 2.64
CA HIS A 37 6.40 1.33 2.41
C HIS A 37 6.11 0.64 3.75
N CYS A 38 4.91 0.09 3.93
CA CYS A 38 4.53 -0.54 5.18
C CYS A 38 3.46 -1.62 4.98
N TYR A 39 3.70 -2.83 5.52
CA TYR A 39 2.70 -3.90 5.53
C TYR A 39 1.99 -4.04 6.87
N GLY A 40 2.75 -4.07 7.97
CA GLY A 40 2.25 -4.43 9.29
C GLY A 40 1.58 -3.30 10.05
N PRO A 41 0.57 -3.60 10.89
CA PRO A 41 -0.26 -2.60 11.56
C PRO A 41 0.52 -1.70 12.52
N ASP A 42 1.52 -2.21 13.24
CA ASP A 42 2.36 -1.40 14.13
C ASP A 42 3.10 -0.29 13.36
N GLY A 43 3.70 -0.65 12.20
CA GLY A 43 4.37 0.32 11.33
C GLY A 43 3.42 1.35 10.75
N ILE A 44 2.22 0.93 10.34
CA ILE A 44 1.18 1.82 9.81
C ILE A 44 0.77 2.84 10.86
N ARG A 45 0.44 2.41 12.08
CA ARG A 45 0.04 3.32 13.17
C ARG A 45 1.14 4.30 13.57
N LYS A 46 2.41 3.84 13.63
CA LYS A 46 3.56 4.73 13.86
C LYS A 46 3.69 5.79 12.77
N ALA A 47 3.55 5.40 11.50
CA ALA A 47 3.62 6.31 10.37
C ALA A 47 2.51 7.37 10.41
N ILE A 48 1.27 6.96 10.71
CA ILE A 48 0.14 7.88 10.84
C ILE A 48 0.37 8.89 11.98
N ARG A 49 0.77 8.42 13.17
CA ARG A 49 1.07 9.32 14.30
C ARG A 49 2.25 10.26 14.03
N ALA A 50 3.20 9.81 13.24
CA ALA A 50 4.32 10.61 12.79
C ALA A 50 3.95 11.70 11.78
N GLY A 51 2.75 11.63 11.18
CA GLY A 51 2.27 12.59 10.20
C GLY A 51 2.68 12.29 8.76
N ILE A 52 2.98 11.02 8.45
CA ILE A 52 3.24 10.56 7.08
C ILE A 52 1.94 10.65 6.25
N ASP A 53 2.04 11.17 5.03
CA ASP A 53 0.89 11.44 4.18
C ASP A 53 0.32 10.19 3.52
N THR A 54 1.18 9.21 3.14
CA THR A 54 0.74 8.00 2.45
C THR A 54 1.31 6.72 3.04
N ILE A 55 0.47 5.68 3.06
CA ILE A 55 0.88 4.29 3.33
C ILE A 55 0.88 3.53 2.01
N GLU A 56 2.05 3.05 1.61
CA GLU A 56 2.20 2.18 0.44
C GLU A 56 1.99 0.72 0.86
N HIS A 57 1.22 -0.01 0.09
CA HIS A 57 0.73 -1.38 0.29
C HIS A 57 -0.33 -1.51 1.39
N GLY A 58 0.00 -1.31 2.65
CA GLY A 58 -0.96 -1.39 3.76
C GLY A 58 -1.64 -2.75 3.94
N THR A 59 -1.08 -3.84 3.41
CA THR A 59 -1.78 -5.13 3.21
C THR A 59 -2.22 -5.83 4.48
N MET A 60 -1.52 -5.61 5.57
CA MET A 60 -1.80 -6.22 6.88
C MET A 60 -2.45 -5.20 7.84
N MET A 61 -3.16 -4.20 7.31
CA MET A 61 -3.96 -3.29 8.14
C MET A 61 -4.88 -4.08 9.07
N ASP A 62 -5.15 -3.52 10.23
CA ASP A 62 -6.25 -3.90 11.11
C ASP A 62 -7.28 -2.76 11.21
N GLU A 63 -8.39 -3.00 11.89
CA GLU A 63 -9.46 -2.01 12.05
C GLU A 63 -8.93 -0.70 12.63
N GLU A 64 -8.07 -0.76 13.66
CA GLU A 64 -7.48 0.42 14.30
C GLU A 64 -6.65 1.24 13.28
N SER A 65 -5.84 0.58 12.46
CA SER A 65 -5.06 1.24 11.40
C SER A 65 -5.97 1.93 10.38
N VAL A 66 -7.07 1.29 9.99
CA VAL A 66 -8.04 1.86 9.05
C VAL A 66 -8.74 3.08 9.66
N GLU A 67 -9.19 3.00 10.91
CA GLU A 67 -9.81 4.11 11.60
C GLU A 67 -8.86 5.31 11.74
N MET A 68 -7.61 5.06 12.14
CA MET A 68 -6.60 6.11 12.22
C MET A 68 -6.31 6.75 10.86
N MET A 69 -6.24 5.97 9.76
CA MET A 69 -6.06 6.53 8.42
C MET A 69 -7.22 7.47 8.04
N ALA A 70 -8.45 7.07 8.31
CA ALA A 70 -9.63 7.88 8.04
C ALA A 70 -9.64 9.19 8.85
N GLU A 71 -9.33 9.12 10.15
CA GLU A 71 -9.30 10.26 11.07
C GLU A 71 -8.22 11.28 10.72
N HIS A 72 -7.01 10.79 10.38
CA HIS A 72 -5.86 11.65 10.06
C HIS A 72 -5.82 12.09 8.59
N GLY A 73 -6.67 11.51 7.74
CA GLY A 73 -6.70 11.79 6.32
C GLY A 73 -5.52 11.22 5.55
N THR A 74 -4.80 10.25 6.13
CA THR A 74 -3.68 9.54 5.50
C THR A 74 -4.19 8.73 4.31
N TYR A 75 -3.48 8.80 3.18
CA TYR A 75 -3.84 8.08 1.97
C TYR A 75 -3.34 6.64 2.01
N LEU A 76 -4.10 5.74 1.39
CA LEU A 76 -3.67 4.38 1.08
C LEU A 76 -3.33 4.28 -0.41
N VAL A 77 -2.15 3.79 -0.74
CA VAL A 77 -1.72 3.44 -2.10
C VAL A 77 -1.51 1.92 -2.15
N PRO A 78 -2.52 1.12 -2.51
CA PRO A 78 -2.53 -0.32 -2.24
C PRO A 78 -1.58 -1.14 -3.10
N THR A 79 -1.14 -0.61 -4.26
CA THR A 79 -0.16 -1.25 -5.16
C THR A 79 -0.45 -2.73 -5.44
N LEU A 80 -1.70 -3.01 -5.78
CA LEU A 80 -2.20 -4.39 -5.92
C LEU A 80 -1.45 -5.16 -7.01
N LEU A 81 -1.04 -4.48 -8.08
CA LEU A 81 -0.26 -5.08 -9.16
C LEU A 81 1.02 -5.74 -8.64
N ALA A 82 1.78 -5.04 -7.79
CA ALA A 82 3.04 -5.53 -7.26
C ALA A 82 2.92 -6.85 -6.50
N LEU A 83 1.81 -7.05 -5.79
CA LEU A 83 1.60 -8.23 -4.95
C LEU A 83 0.80 -9.32 -5.67
N TYR A 84 -0.31 -8.94 -6.29
CA TYR A 84 -1.26 -9.92 -6.86
C TYR A 84 -0.83 -10.46 -8.21
N SER A 85 0.08 -9.78 -8.94
CA SER A 85 0.71 -10.35 -10.14
C SER A 85 1.44 -11.65 -9.82
N THR A 86 2.01 -11.79 -8.63
CA THR A 86 2.67 -13.02 -8.15
C THR A 86 1.75 -14.25 -8.25
N PHE A 87 0.45 -14.08 -8.02
CA PHE A 87 -0.53 -15.17 -8.14
C PHE A 87 -0.97 -15.47 -9.58
N ASP A 88 -0.78 -14.53 -10.49
CA ASP A 88 -1.09 -14.68 -11.92
C ASP A 88 0.11 -15.28 -12.71
N MET A 89 1.32 -15.35 -12.09
CA MET A 89 2.52 -15.94 -12.68
C MET A 89 2.47 -17.47 -12.71
N ASP A 90 3.25 -18.07 -13.61
CA ASP A 90 3.56 -19.50 -13.56
C ASP A 90 4.26 -19.85 -12.24
N PRO A 91 3.69 -20.73 -11.40
CA PRO A 91 4.28 -21.06 -10.10
C PRO A 91 5.72 -21.56 -10.18
N ALA A 92 6.13 -22.15 -11.32
CA ALA A 92 7.51 -22.63 -11.52
C ALA A 92 8.52 -21.47 -11.68
N LYS A 93 8.05 -20.25 -11.96
CA LYS A 93 8.88 -19.05 -12.11
C LYS A 93 8.92 -18.18 -10.87
N VAL A 94 8.03 -18.43 -9.91
CA VAL A 94 7.97 -17.66 -8.66
C VAL A 94 8.83 -18.33 -7.61
N ARG A 95 9.68 -17.55 -6.94
CA ARG A 95 10.43 -18.07 -5.79
C ARG A 95 9.45 -18.50 -4.69
N PRO A 96 9.62 -19.73 -4.12
CA PRO A 96 8.68 -20.25 -3.10
C PRO A 96 8.54 -19.34 -1.87
N ASP A 97 9.64 -18.72 -1.43
CA ASP A 97 9.64 -17.82 -0.27
C ASP A 97 8.87 -16.50 -0.54
N ILE A 98 8.90 -15.99 -1.77
CA ILE A 98 8.10 -14.83 -2.18
C ILE A 98 6.61 -15.21 -2.20
N LEU A 99 6.27 -16.32 -2.81
CA LEU A 99 4.88 -16.78 -2.88
C LEU A 99 4.29 -17.00 -1.48
N GLU A 100 5.03 -17.61 -0.59
CA GLU A 100 4.60 -17.83 0.80
C GLU A 100 4.40 -16.51 1.55
N LYS A 101 5.36 -15.59 1.47
CA LYS A 101 5.22 -14.26 2.08
C LYS A 101 4.04 -13.49 1.50
N THR A 102 3.85 -13.52 0.18
CA THR A 102 2.73 -12.83 -0.48
C THR A 102 1.41 -13.36 0.04
N LYS A 103 1.24 -14.69 0.19
CA LYS A 103 0.05 -15.28 0.80
C LYS A 103 -0.20 -14.77 2.22
N ILE A 104 0.86 -14.71 3.05
CA ILE A 104 0.76 -14.23 4.42
C ILE A 104 0.33 -12.76 4.47
N VAL A 105 1.00 -11.89 3.73
CA VAL A 105 0.71 -10.44 3.78
C VAL A 105 -0.64 -10.08 3.15
N THR A 106 -1.17 -10.91 2.26
CA THR A 106 -2.44 -10.64 1.58
C THR A 106 -3.65 -11.34 2.20
N ALA A 107 -3.45 -12.12 3.28
CA ALA A 107 -4.50 -12.98 3.85
C ALA A 107 -5.82 -12.24 4.16
N ASN A 108 -5.76 -11.06 4.76
CA ASN A 108 -6.92 -10.23 5.13
C ASN A 108 -7.03 -8.95 4.28
N HIS A 109 -6.16 -8.78 3.28
CA HIS A 109 -6.04 -7.52 2.56
C HIS A 109 -7.36 -7.05 1.93
N LYS A 110 -8.11 -7.98 1.30
CA LYS A 110 -9.39 -7.65 0.66
C LYS A 110 -10.41 -7.14 1.66
N GLU A 111 -10.53 -7.79 2.80
CA GLU A 111 -11.47 -7.41 3.87
C GLU A 111 -11.11 -6.02 4.42
N MET A 112 -9.85 -5.79 4.71
CA MET A 112 -9.39 -4.50 5.24
C MET A 112 -9.47 -3.38 4.21
N LEU A 113 -9.27 -3.67 2.92
CA LEU A 113 -9.48 -2.69 1.86
C LEU A 113 -10.96 -2.28 1.74
N HIS A 114 -11.89 -3.23 1.87
CA HIS A 114 -13.32 -2.93 1.93
C HIS A 114 -13.63 -2.05 3.14
N LEU A 115 -13.12 -2.39 4.32
CA LEU A 115 -13.31 -1.58 5.51
C LEU A 115 -12.74 -0.16 5.32
N ALA A 116 -11.58 -0.02 4.70
CA ALA A 116 -10.99 1.27 4.39
C ALA A 116 -11.88 2.12 3.47
N MET A 117 -12.48 1.50 2.43
CA MET A 117 -13.46 2.17 1.57
C MET A 117 -14.70 2.62 2.35
N ASP A 118 -15.25 1.75 3.19
CA ASP A 118 -16.45 2.02 3.99
C ASP A 118 -16.22 3.13 5.03
N ARG A 119 -15.00 3.23 5.57
CA ARG A 119 -14.60 4.29 6.51
C ARG A 119 -14.12 5.58 5.82
N GLY A 120 -14.13 5.62 4.49
CA GLY A 120 -13.79 6.81 3.71
C GLY A 120 -12.28 7.11 3.64
N VAL A 121 -11.43 6.11 3.87
CA VAL A 121 -9.98 6.25 3.62
C VAL A 121 -9.76 6.63 2.16
N LYS A 122 -8.92 7.62 1.92
CA LYS A 122 -8.59 8.07 0.57
C LYS A 122 -7.64 7.07 -0.09
N ILE A 123 -8.14 6.34 -1.10
CA ILE A 123 -7.35 5.37 -1.84
C ILE A 123 -6.85 6.03 -3.12
N ALA A 124 -5.52 6.13 -3.27
CA ALA A 124 -4.88 6.63 -4.48
C ALA A 124 -4.28 5.49 -5.30
N PHE A 125 -4.28 5.66 -6.61
CA PHE A 125 -3.74 4.68 -7.55
C PHE A 125 -2.21 4.71 -7.52
N GLY A 126 -1.58 3.56 -7.39
CA GLY A 126 -0.15 3.34 -7.52
C GLY A 126 0.10 1.86 -7.79
N THR A 127 1.15 1.52 -8.53
CA THR A 127 1.39 0.16 -9.02
C THR A 127 2.60 -0.52 -8.42
N ASP A 128 3.59 0.27 -7.97
CA ASP A 128 4.92 -0.23 -7.61
C ASP A 128 5.52 -1.13 -8.72
N ALA A 129 5.36 -0.68 -9.99
CA ALA A 129 5.89 -1.42 -11.14
C ALA A 129 7.41 -1.33 -11.17
N ILE A 130 8.08 -2.47 -11.03
CA ILE A 130 9.53 -2.57 -10.88
C ILE A 130 10.29 -2.89 -12.17
N GLY A 131 9.57 -3.14 -13.27
CA GLY A 131 10.14 -3.27 -14.61
C GLY A 131 10.65 -4.67 -14.97
N PHE A 132 10.34 -5.70 -14.19
CA PHE A 132 10.68 -7.09 -14.50
C PHE A 132 9.60 -8.07 -14.04
N ASP A 133 9.72 -9.32 -14.47
CA ASP A 133 8.72 -10.38 -14.31
C ASP A 133 7.35 -9.95 -14.87
N ASP A 134 6.27 -10.21 -14.18
CA ASP A 134 4.91 -9.81 -14.57
C ASP A 134 4.52 -8.39 -14.11
N ASN A 135 5.49 -7.62 -13.60
CA ASN A 135 5.30 -6.25 -13.13
C ASN A 135 6.08 -5.25 -13.99
N MET A 136 5.81 -5.26 -15.29
CA MET A 136 6.54 -4.49 -16.30
C MET A 136 6.10 -3.02 -16.35
N HIS A 137 7.06 -2.14 -16.63
CA HIS A 137 6.76 -0.77 -17.03
C HIS A 137 5.96 -0.77 -18.35
N GLY A 138 4.94 0.08 -18.41
CA GLY A 138 4.00 0.13 -19.56
C GLY A 138 2.70 -0.66 -19.34
N ASP A 139 2.63 -1.51 -18.31
CA ASP A 139 1.45 -2.33 -18.00
C ASP A 139 0.73 -1.88 -16.71
N GLN A 140 0.96 -0.65 -16.28
CA GLN A 140 0.40 -0.09 -15.05
C GLN A 140 -1.13 -0.10 -15.02
N ALA A 141 -1.79 -0.08 -16.18
CA ALA A 141 -3.25 -0.17 -16.27
C ALA A 141 -3.83 -1.47 -15.67
N ARG A 142 -3.00 -2.51 -15.49
CA ARG A 142 -3.42 -3.74 -14.78
C ARG A 142 -3.84 -3.50 -13.34
N GLU A 143 -3.37 -2.44 -12.69
CA GLU A 143 -3.81 -2.07 -11.34
C GLU A 143 -5.33 -1.92 -11.26
N PHE A 144 -5.97 -1.31 -12.27
CA PHE A 144 -7.43 -1.22 -12.35
C PHE A 144 -8.11 -2.59 -12.27
N ARG A 145 -7.54 -3.61 -12.96
CA ARG A 145 -8.07 -4.97 -12.91
C ARG A 145 -8.03 -5.54 -11.49
N TYR A 146 -6.94 -5.30 -10.76
CA TYR A 146 -6.83 -5.74 -9.37
C TYR A 146 -7.75 -4.95 -8.44
N MET A 147 -7.87 -3.64 -8.62
CA MET A 147 -8.83 -2.82 -7.88
C MET A 147 -10.26 -3.36 -8.01
N LEU A 148 -10.69 -3.71 -9.23
CA LEU A 148 -12.00 -4.33 -9.45
C LEU A 148 -12.12 -5.73 -8.82
N ARG A 149 -11.08 -6.57 -8.89
CA ARG A 149 -11.04 -7.88 -8.20
C ARG A 149 -11.14 -7.73 -6.67
N MET A 150 -10.62 -6.63 -6.12
CA MET A 150 -10.70 -6.31 -4.71
C MET A 150 -12.06 -5.73 -4.30
N GLY A 151 -12.95 -5.45 -5.24
CA GLY A 151 -14.33 -5.04 -5.00
C GLY A 151 -14.63 -3.57 -5.24
N MET A 152 -13.65 -2.78 -5.67
CA MET A 152 -13.91 -1.41 -6.13
C MET A 152 -14.77 -1.43 -7.39
N ASN A 153 -15.69 -0.50 -7.53
CA ASN A 153 -16.39 -0.29 -8.79
C ASN A 153 -15.56 0.61 -9.75
N ASN A 154 -15.97 0.66 -11.01
CA ASN A 154 -15.25 1.43 -12.04
C ASN A 154 -15.08 2.91 -11.69
N ARG A 155 -16.06 3.53 -11.03
CA ARG A 155 -16.01 4.94 -10.64
C ARG A 155 -14.98 5.14 -9.54
N GLU A 156 -14.95 4.27 -8.53
CA GLU A 156 -13.99 4.32 -7.44
C GLU A 156 -12.56 4.16 -7.96
N ALA A 157 -12.32 3.17 -8.80
CA ALA A 157 -11.00 2.93 -9.40
C ALA A 157 -10.53 4.12 -10.26
N LEU A 158 -11.41 4.71 -11.09
CA LEU A 158 -11.08 5.90 -11.86
C LEU A 158 -10.82 7.11 -10.96
N ARG A 159 -11.58 7.30 -9.89
CA ARG A 159 -11.33 8.39 -8.93
C ARG A 159 -10.00 8.23 -8.22
N ALA A 160 -9.65 7.00 -7.84
CA ALA A 160 -8.34 6.70 -7.24
C ALA A 160 -7.19 7.13 -8.15
N ALA A 161 -7.30 6.89 -9.47
CA ALA A 161 -6.26 7.21 -10.45
C ALA A 161 -6.28 8.69 -10.93
N THR A 162 -7.28 9.45 -10.60
CA THR A 162 -7.46 10.82 -11.10
C THR A 162 -7.59 11.82 -9.95
N THR A 163 -8.81 12.07 -9.49
CA THR A 163 -9.07 13.15 -8.52
C THR A 163 -8.45 12.88 -7.16
N THR A 164 -8.44 11.63 -6.68
CA THR A 164 -7.83 11.29 -5.40
C THR A 164 -6.31 11.37 -5.48
N ALA A 165 -5.69 10.79 -6.52
CA ALA A 165 -4.24 10.92 -6.72
C ALA A 165 -3.82 12.38 -6.93
N ALA A 166 -4.58 13.16 -7.72
CA ALA A 166 -4.31 14.58 -7.91
C ALA A 166 -4.41 15.38 -6.60
N SER A 167 -5.34 15.03 -5.69
CA SER A 167 -5.46 15.72 -4.40
C SER A 167 -4.32 15.38 -3.44
N LEU A 168 -3.62 14.27 -3.64
CA LEU A 168 -2.44 13.89 -2.87
C LEU A 168 -1.21 14.71 -3.30
N VAL A 169 -0.98 14.89 -4.60
CA VAL A 169 0.25 15.49 -5.15
C VAL A 169 0.19 17.00 -5.40
N ARG A 170 -0.72 17.71 -4.73
CA ARG A 170 -0.89 19.17 -4.85
C ARG A 170 0.03 19.95 -3.98
#